data_5cd3e1fd8099210bf2de187380a31311
#
_entry.id   5cd3e1fd8099210bf2de187380a31311
#
_cell.length_a   1.000
_cell.length_b   1.000
_cell.length_c   1.000
_cell.angle_alpha   90.00
_cell.angle_beta   90.00
_cell.angle_gamma   90.00
#
_symmetry.space_group_name_H-M   'P 1'
#
loop_
_entity.id
_entity.type
_entity.pdbx_description
1 polymer ?
#
loop_
_entity_poly.entity_id
_entity_poly.type
_entity_poly.pdbx_seq_one_letter_code
_entity_poly.pdbx_strand_id
1 'polypeptide(L)'
;MTTLQSLQAIFKANFDLTPEVLQREAVLEDLNIDSLSMIEVMFAVEDEFKIVLPQEPAEVRDQTRTFGDLVDYVDKLIAHQHPAIAGGEVPA
;
A
#
# COMPACT_ATOMS: atom_id res chain seq x y z
N MET A 1 9.81 -7.57 8.56
CA MET A 1 8.87 -7.53 7.43
C MET A 1 9.01 -6.21 6.69
N THR A 2 9.12 -6.27 5.37
CA THR A 2 9.26 -5.04 4.58
C THR A 2 7.90 -4.43 4.25
N THR A 3 7.90 -3.19 3.81
CA THR A 3 6.67 -2.52 3.36
C THR A 3 6.00 -3.31 2.24
N LEU A 4 6.80 -3.80 1.28
CA LEU A 4 6.30 -4.62 0.18
C LEU A 4 5.56 -5.86 0.70
N GLN A 5 6.19 -6.59 1.62
CA GLN A 5 5.60 -7.80 2.19
C GLN A 5 4.32 -7.50 2.96
N SER A 6 4.30 -6.43 3.72
CA SER A 6 3.11 -6.03 4.48
C SER A 6 1.96 -5.67 3.54
N LEU A 7 2.24 -4.95 2.47
CA LEU A 7 1.23 -4.60 1.48
C LEU A 7 0.74 -5.84 0.72
N GLN A 8 1.63 -6.77 0.41
CA GLN A 8 1.22 -8.04 -0.20
C GLN A 8 0.25 -8.80 0.71
N ALA A 9 0.52 -8.82 2.01
CA ALA A 9 -0.37 -9.47 2.98
C ALA A 9 -1.73 -8.79 3.05
N ILE A 10 -1.76 -7.46 3.02
CA ILE A 10 -3.00 -6.68 3.04
C ILE A 10 -3.83 -6.99 1.78
N PHE A 11 -3.21 -6.98 0.62
CA PHE A 11 -3.90 -7.25 -0.64
C PHE A 11 -4.40 -8.69 -0.70
N LYS A 12 -3.61 -9.63 -0.20
CA LYS A 12 -4.04 -11.03 -0.14
C LYS A 12 -5.26 -11.19 0.77
N ALA A 13 -5.26 -10.55 1.92
CA ALA A 13 -6.38 -10.64 2.86
C ALA A 13 -7.66 -10.01 2.32
N ASN A 14 -7.54 -8.91 1.56
CA ASN A 14 -8.71 -8.16 1.08
C ASN A 14 -9.19 -8.60 -0.30
N PHE A 15 -8.30 -9.06 -1.17
CA PHE A 15 -8.63 -9.37 -2.56
C PHE A 15 -8.24 -10.79 -2.98
N ASP A 16 -7.70 -11.57 -2.07
CA ASP A 16 -7.25 -12.94 -2.36
C ASP A 16 -6.20 -13.00 -3.48
N LEU A 17 -5.35 -11.97 -3.57
CA LEU A 17 -4.28 -11.89 -4.55
C LEU A 17 -3.00 -12.49 -3.96
N THR A 18 -2.31 -13.31 -4.78
CA THR A 18 -1.06 -13.95 -4.33
C THR A 18 0.14 -13.03 -4.51
N PRO A 19 1.23 -13.25 -3.74
CA PRO A 19 2.45 -12.46 -3.93
C PRO A 19 3.02 -12.53 -5.34
N GLU A 20 2.81 -13.62 -6.07
CA GLU A 20 3.28 -13.73 -7.46
C GLU A 20 2.63 -12.70 -8.38
N VAL A 21 1.38 -12.33 -8.10
CA VAL A 21 0.67 -11.29 -8.84
C VAL A 21 1.07 -9.90 -8.37
N LEU A 22 1.45 -9.78 -7.10
CA LEU A 22 1.72 -8.49 -6.46
C LEU A 22 3.21 -8.14 -6.52
N GLN A 23 3.77 -8.12 -7.72
CA GLN A 23 5.13 -7.66 -7.93
C GLN A 23 5.15 -6.13 -8.11
N ARG A 24 6.33 -5.54 -8.01
CA ARG A 24 6.44 -4.08 -8.12
C ARG A 24 5.94 -3.56 -9.47
N GLU A 25 6.05 -4.37 -10.52
CA GLU A 25 5.63 -3.99 -11.86
C GLU A 25 4.13 -4.15 -12.09
N ALA A 26 3.41 -4.77 -11.17
CA ALA A 26 1.98 -5.00 -11.33
C ALA A 26 1.23 -3.67 -11.39
N VAL A 27 0.44 -3.49 -12.43
CA VAL A 27 -0.38 -2.28 -12.59
C VAL A 27 -1.66 -2.47 -11.80
N LEU A 28 -1.94 -1.56 -10.88
CA LEU A 28 -3.10 -1.70 -9.98
C LEU A 28 -4.43 -1.76 -10.72
N GLU A 29 -4.56 -1.02 -11.82
CA GLU A 29 -5.77 -1.08 -12.64
C GLU A 29 -6.02 -2.47 -13.22
N ASP A 30 -4.96 -3.19 -13.54
CA ASP A 30 -5.06 -4.54 -14.08
C ASP A 30 -5.52 -5.55 -13.04
N LEU A 31 -5.46 -5.19 -11.77
CA LEU A 31 -5.92 -6.03 -10.66
C LEU A 31 -7.39 -5.81 -10.34
N ASN A 32 -8.08 -4.99 -11.12
CA ASN A 32 -9.50 -4.68 -10.95
C ASN A 32 -9.83 -4.08 -9.57
N ILE A 33 -8.91 -3.25 -9.06
CA ILE A 33 -9.11 -2.56 -7.79
C ILE A 33 -9.80 -1.23 -8.08
N ASP A 34 -11.09 -1.14 -7.71
CA ASP A 34 -11.86 0.08 -7.90
C ASP A 34 -11.67 1.06 -6.72
N SER A 35 -12.38 2.19 -6.78
CA SER A 35 -12.25 3.22 -5.76
C SER A 35 -12.69 2.74 -4.38
N LEU A 36 -13.75 1.94 -4.32
CA LEU A 36 -14.25 1.41 -3.06
C LEU A 36 -13.26 0.43 -2.45
N SER A 37 -12.71 -0.46 -3.26
CA SER A 37 -11.68 -1.40 -2.81
C SER A 37 -10.42 -0.68 -2.36
N MET A 38 -10.06 0.41 -3.06
CA MET A 38 -8.91 1.22 -2.69
C MET A 38 -9.11 1.87 -1.31
N ILE A 39 -10.33 2.33 -1.00
CA ILE A 39 -10.65 2.87 0.32
C ILE A 39 -10.43 1.82 1.41
N GLU A 40 -10.87 0.60 1.17
CA GLU A 40 -10.68 -0.50 2.13
C GLU A 40 -9.20 -0.77 2.36
N VAL A 41 -8.41 -0.78 1.28
CA VAL A 41 -6.95 -0.94 1.38
C VAL A 41 -6.33 0.22 2.15
N MET A 42 -6.78 1.44 1.89
CA MET A 42 -6.26 2.62 2.59
C MET A 42 -6.47 2.52 4.09
N PHE A 43 -7.64 2.08 4.53
CA PHE A 43 -7.90 1.87 5.96
C PHE A 43 -6.98 0.79 6.53
N ALA A 44 -6.81 -0.31 5.82
CA ALA A 44 -5.92 -1.39 6.26
C ALA A 44 -4.47 -0.92 6.36
N VAL A 45 -4.02 -0.10 5.40
CA VAL A 45 -2.67 0.46 5.38
C VAL A 45 -2.48 1.41 6.57
N GLU A 46 -3.44 2.30 6.81
CA GLU A 46 -3.37 3.22 7.94
C GLU A 46 -3.26 2.47 9.27
N ASP A 47 -4.04 1.41 9.41
CA ASP A 47 -4.01 0.60 10.62
C ASP A 47 -2.71 -0.18 10.78
N GLU A 48 -2.24 -0.80 9.69
CA GLU A 48 -1.03 -1.63 9.72
C GLU A 48 0.23 -0.80 9.98
N PHE A 49 0.36 0.34 9.32
CA PHE A 49 1.57 1.15 9.38
C PHE A 49 1.47 2.32 10.36
N LYS A 50 0.31 2.53 10.94
CA LYS A 50 0.06 3.65 11.88
C LYS A 50 0.38 4.99 11.25
N ILE A 51 -0.09 5.19 10.02
CA ILE A 51 0.08 6.44 9.27
C ILE A 51 -1.28 7.00 8.89
N VAL A 52 -1.29 8.27 8.48
CA VAL A 52 -2.49 8.93 7.99
C VAL A 52 -2.35 9.11 6.48
N LEU A 53 -3.35 8.64 5.74
CA LEU A 53 -3.40 8.78 4.28
C LEU A 53 -4.36 9.91 3.90
N PRO A 54 -4.17 10.50 2.68
CA PRO A 54 -5.14 11.46 2.15
C PRO A 54 -6.53 10.82 2.06
N GLN A 55 -7.56 11.62 2.30
CA GLN A 55 -8.94 11.13 2.26
C GLN A 55 -9.48 11.00 0.84
N GLU A 56 -8.68 11.31 -0.16
CA GLU A 56 -9.06 11.30 -1.57
C GLU A 56 -8.52 10.04 -2.25
N PRO A 57 -9.36 9.01 -2.49
CA PRO A 57 -8.88 7.80 -3.18
C PRO A 57 -8.32 8.08 -4.56
N ALA A 58 -8.88 9.06 -5.28
CA ALA A 58 -8.41 9.42 -6.61
C ALA A 58 -6.99 9.98 -6.57
N GLU A 59 -6.64 10.76 -5.55
CA GLU A 59 -5.30 11.31 -5.40
C GLU A 59 -4.27 10.20 -5.20
N VAL A 60 -4.59 9.24 -4.34
CA VAL A 60 -3.69 8.09 -4.11
C VAL A 60 -3.54 7.29 -5.39
N ARG A 61 -4.63 7.06 -6.12
CA ARG A 61 -4.63 6.29 -7.36
C ARG A 61 -3.80 6.97 -8.45
N ASP A 62 -3.88 8.30 -8.53
CA ASP A 62 -3.12 9.05 -9.53
C ASP A 62 -1.62 8.99 -9.28
N GLN A 63 -1.21 8.85 -8.02
CA GLN A 63 0.20 8.79 -7.65
C GLN A 63 0.73 7.36 -7.61
N THR A 64 -0.13 6.36 -7.68
CA THR A 64 0.26 4.95 -7.53
C THR A 64 -0.33 4.14 -8.69
N ARG A 65 0.41 4.06 -9.79
CA ARG A 65 -0.01 3.27 -10.95
C ARG A 65 0.31 1.79 -10.78
N THR A 66 1.47 1.50 -10.21
CA THR A 66 1.93 0.14 -10.00
C THR A 66 1.94 -0.18 -8.52
N PHE A 67 2.04 -1.47 -8.21
CA PHE A 67 2.18 -1.90 -6.82
C PHE A 67 3.46 -1.33 -6.20
N GLY A 68 4.54 -1.27 -6.97
CA GLY A 68 5.80 -0.65 -6.52
C GLY A 68 5.62 0.83 -6.19
N ASP A 69 4.85 1.55 -6.99
CA ASP A 69 4.53 2.96 -6.71
C ASP A 69 3.80 3.08 -5.38
N LEU A 70 2.88 2.17 -5.10
CA LEU A 70 2.16 2.15 -3.82
C LEU A 70 3.12 1.86 -2.66
N VAL A 71 4.02 0.91 -2.84
CA VAL A 71 5.05 0.62 -1.82
C VAL A 71 5.88 1.85 -1.53
N ASP A 72 6.36 2.53 -2.57
CA ASP A 72 7.18 3.72 -2.42
C ASP A 72 6.39 4.87 -1.78
N TYR A 73 5.13 5.02 -2.13
CA TYR A 73 4.25 6.02 -1.54
C TYR A 73 4.09 5.79 -0.03
N VAL A 74 3.83 4.55 0.36
CA VAL A 74 3.68 4.19 1.77
C VAL A 74 5.00 4.39 2.53
N ASP A 75 6.13 3.98 1.93
CA ASP A 75 7.45 4.20 2.53
C ASP A 75 7.71 5.68 2.78
N LYS A 76 7.34 6.52 1.83
CA LYS A 76 7.51 7.96 1.95
C LYS A 76 6.69 8.52 3.12
N LEU A 77 5.45 8.04 3.26
CA LEU A 77 4.60 8.46 4.38
C LEU A 77 5.16 7.98 5.72
N ILE A 78 5.66 6.75 5.76
CA ILE A 78 6.28 6.22 6.96
C ILE A 78 7.50 7.07 7.34
N ALA A 79 8.36 7.36 6.38
CA ALA A 79 9.55 8.17 6.61
C ALA A 79 9.19 9.57 7.12
N HIS A 80 8.09 10.12 6.65
CA HIS A 80 7.64 11.45 7.05
C HIS A 80 6.96 11.46 8.41
N GLN A 81 6.13 10.47 8.69
CA GLN A 81 5.34 10.39 9.93
C GLN A 81 6.04 9.61 11.04
N HIS A 82 6.90 8.67 10.68
CA HIS A 82 7.63 7.82 11.63
C HIS A 82 9.10 7.69 11.20
N PRO A 83 9.90 8.76 11.33
CA PRO A 83 11.28 8.74 10.85
C PRO A 83 12.13 7.63 11.44
N ALA A 84 11.80 7.16 12.64
CA ALA A 84 12.57 6.12 13.33
C ALA A 84 12.47 4.75 12.65
N ILE A 85 11.44 4.53 11.83
CA ILE A 85 11.25 3.25 11.13
C ILE A 85 11.41 3.39 9.61
N ALA A 86 11.91 4.53 9.17
CA ALA A 86 12.22 4.73 7.75
C ALA A 86 13.25 3.69 7.29
N GLY A 87 13.11 3.22 6.05
CA GLY A 87 14.00 2.19 5.52
C GLY A 87 13.26 0.91 5.14
N GLY A 88 11.93 0.90 5.25
CA GLY A 88 11.11 -0.17 4.73
C GLY A 88 10.78 -1.28 5.70
N GLU A 89 11.16 -1.16 6.95
CA GLU A 89 10.75 -2.11 7.99
C GLU A 89 9.62 -1.54 8.80
N VAL A 90 8.65 -2.37 9.13
CA VAL A 90 7.51 -1.98 9.96
C VAL A 90 7.55 -2.71 11.29
N PRO A 91 7.03 -2.08 12.35
CA PRO A 91 6.95 -2.74 13.66
C PRO A 91 6.09 -4.00 13.57
N ALA A 92 6.55 -5.04 14.21
CA ALA A 92 5.80 -6.29 14.24
C ALA A 92 4.55 -6.18 15.12
#